data_788243bf44ef783d3ec8dc4ae64aceb1
#
_entry.id   788243bf44ef783d3ec8dc4ae64aceb1
#
_cell.length_a   1.000
_cell.length_b   1.000
_cell.length_c   1.000
_cell.angle_alpha   90.00
_cell.angle_beta   90.00
_cell.angle_gamma   90.00
#
_symmetry.space_group_name_H-M   'P 1'
#
loop_
_entity.id
_entity.type
_entity.pdbx_description
1 polymer ?
#
loop_
_entity_poly.entity_id
_entity_poly.type
_entity_poly.pdbx_seq_one_letter_code
_entity_poly.pdbx_strand_id
1 'polypeptide(L)'
;MKRLIKESGLRDIKALAKRYPKAKIYFHQDLDGVTTAIAMKKYLEDNGINVVDTEIIQYGDKEFSVKKLDANGDTMPVLVDFAHGKPMFIIHTDHHDKQAGADETGATSFRSSRSNVETISQVVSPKDIFPETDLRLISTVDSADYAKYDITPEQVMKYMFKLDKD
;
A
#
# COMPACT_ATOMS: atom_id res chain seq x y z
N MET A 1 -0.45 -18.03 -17.34
CA MET A 1 0.76 -17.26 -17.60
C MET A 1 0.73 -15.80 -17.09
N LYS A 2 -0.43 -15.13 -16.93
CA LYS A 2 -0.56 -13.77 -16.38
C LYS A 2 -0.30 -13.64 -14.86
N ARG A 3 -0.48 -14.72 -14.09
CA ARG A 3 -0.33 -14.72 -12.62
C ARG A 3 1.12 -14.58 -12.13
N LEU A 4 2.08 -15.06 -12.90
CA LEU A 4 3.52 -15.02 -12.56
C LEU A 4 4.15 -13.63 -12.69
N ILE A 5 3.60 -12.76 -13.53
CA ILE A 5 4.13 -11.40 -13.73
C ILE A 5 3.72 -10.47 -12.59
N LYS A 6 2.55 -10.70 -11.96
CA LYS A 6 2.00 -9.86 -10.88
C LYS A 6 2.76 -10.02 -9.56
N GLU A 7 3.30 -11.19 -9.25
CA GLU A 7 4.12 -11.40 -8.05
C GLU A 7 5.59 -10.99 -8.23
N SER A 8 6.05 -10.82 -9.46
CA SER A 8 7.46 -10.52 -9.76
C SER A 8 7.83 -9.05 -9.50
N GLY A 9 6.88 -8.11 -9.57
CA GLY A 9 7.19 -6.68 -9.51
C GLY A 9 7.89 -6.24 -8.23
N LEU A 10 7.41 -6.67 -7.07
CA LEU A 10 8.07 -6.37 -5.79
C LEU A 10 9.34 -7.21 -5.55
N ARG A 11 9.44 -8.38 -6.18
CA ARG A 11 10.62 -9.26 -6.04
C ARG A 11 11.81 -8.80 -6.88
N ASP A 12 11.58 -8.02 -7.94
CA ASP A 12 12.65 -7.50 -8.82
C ASP A 12 12.88 -6.01 -8.62
N ILE A 13 12.83 -5.57 -7.36
CA ILE A 13 13.01 -4.17 -6.98
C ILE A 13 14.33 -3.59 -7.47
N LYS A 14 15.38 -4.40 -7.56
CA LYS A 14 16.70 -3.96 -8.06
C LYS A 14 16.68 -3.61 -9.55
N ALA A 15 15.90 -4.34 -10.35
CA ALA A 15 15.70 -3.99 -11.76
C ALA A 15 14.87 -2.72 -11.90
N LEU A 16 13.84 -2.57 -11.05
CA LEU A 16 13.03 -1.35 -10.99
C LEU A 16 13.87 -0.13 -10.60
N ALA A 17 14.74 -0.24 -9.59
CA ALA A 17 15.63 0.84 -9.16
C ALA A 17 16.57 1.34 -10.27
N LYS A 18 17.04 0.44 -11.13
CA LYS A 18 17.85 0.83 -12.30
C LYS A 18 17.09 1.64 -13.33
N ARG A 19 15.78 1.36 -13.48
CA ARG A 19 14.92 2.02 -14.47
C ARG A 19 14.27 3.28 -13.91
N TYR A 20 13.88 3.25 -12.65
CA TYR A 20 13.16 4.30 -11.95
C TYR A 20 13.91 4.68 -10.68
N PRO A 21 14.83 5.65 -10.73
CA PRO A 21 15.56 6.10 -9.55
C PRO A 21 14.68 6.87 -8.56
N LYS A 22 13.46 7.24 -8.96
CA LYS A 22 12.50 7.99 -8.17
C LYS A 22 11.16 7.26 -8.12
N ALA A 23 10.37 7.53 -7.08
CA ALA A 23 8.99 7.06 -6.96
C ALA A 23 8.08 8.15 -6.39
N LYS A 24 6.80 8.07 -6.76
CA LYS A 24 5.70 8.76 -6.09
C LYS A 24 4.70 7.73 -5.61
N ILE A 25 4.32 7.82 -4.33
CA ILE A 25 3.37 6.90 -3.69
C ILE A 25 2.01 7.57 -3.58
N TYR A 26 0.99 6.88 -4.06
CA TYR A 26 -0.42 7.20 -3.90
C TYR A 26 -1.04 6.21 -2.92
N PHE A 27 -1.83 6.69 -1.98
CA PHE A 27 -2.39 5.83 -0.94
C PHE A 27 -3.75 6.31 -0.46
N HIS A 28 -4.57 5.37 0.05
CA HIS A 28 -5.81 5.71 0.71
C HIS A 28 -5.55 6.36 2.07
N GLN A 29 -6.42 7.28 2.48
CA GLN A 29 -6.18 8.10 3.69
C GLN A 29 -6.48 7.40 5.01
N ASP A 30 -6.95 6.15 5.00
CA ASP A 30 -7.20 5.41 6.22
C ASP A 30 -5.91 4.90 6.89
N LEU A 31 -6.07 4.23 8.03
CA LEU A 31 -4.92 3.79 8.83
C LEU A 31 -4.09 2.72 8.12
N ASP A 32 -4.72 1.82 7.36
CA ASP A 32 -4.04 0.79 6.59
C ASP A 32 -3.25 1.39 5.41
N GLY A 33 -3.87 2.29 4.65
CA GLY A 33 -3.23 2.99 3.54
C GLY A 33 -2.03 3.81 3.97
N VAL A 34 -2.14 4.58 5.05
CA VAL A 34 -1.03 5.37 5.60
C VAL A 34 0.11 4.46 6.07
N THR A 35 -0.21 3.41 6.84
CA THR A 35 0.80 2.48 7.36
C THR A 35 1.52 1.74 6.23
N THR A 36 0.75 1.28 5.25
CA THR A 36 1.30 0.62 4.06
C THR A 36 2.18 1.57 3.25
N ALA A 37 1.79 2.84 3.11
CA ALA A 37 2.58 3.84 2.39
C ALA A 37 3.92 4.11 3.08
N ILE A 38 3.95 4.21 4.41
CA ILE A 38 5.19 4.37 5.20
C ILE A 38 6.11 3.16 5.02
N ALA A 39 5.58 1.94 5.13
CA ALA A 39 6.36 0.72 4.93
C ALA A 39 6.89 0.62 3.49
N MET A 40 6.07 0.95 2.51
CA MET A 40 6.46 0.95 1.10
C MET A 40 7.55 2.00 0.82
N LYS A 41 7.41 3.20 1.38
CA LYS A 41 8.43 4.25 1.27
C LYS A 41 9.79 3.75 1.75
N LYS A 42 9.84 3.24 2.99
CA LYS A 42 11.10 2.69 3.53
C LYS A 42 11.68 1.59 2.65
N TYR A 43 10.84 0.66 2.20
CA TYR A 43 11.27 -0.43 1.32
C TYR A 43 11.88 0.07 0.01
N LEU A 44 11.27 1.06 -0.63
CA LEU A 44 11.78 1.65 -1.86
C LEU A 44 13.12 2.35 -1.63
N GLU A 45 13.22 3.16 -0.57
CA GLU A 45 14.42 3.90 -0.22
C GLU A 45 15.59 2.96 0.16
N ASP A 46 15.33 1.90 0.92
CA ASP A 46 16.32 0.87 1.24
C ASP A 46 16.84 0.12 -0.01
N ASN A 47 16.08 0.13 -1.10
CA ASN A 47 16.46 -0.47 -2.38
C ASN A 47 16.95 0.56 -3.42
N GLY A 48 17.24 1.79 -3.01
CA GLY A 48 17.84 2.81 -3.86
C GLY A 48 16.88 3.60 -4.75
N ILE A 49 15.58 3.55 -4.45
CA ILE A 49 14.55 4.34 -5.13
C ILE A 49 14.13 5.49 -4.22
N ASN A 50 14.46 6.73 -4.61
CA ASN A 50 14.12 7.92 -3.83
C ASN A 50 12.62 8.25 -3.95
N VAL A 51 11.88 8.24 -2.84
CA VAL A 51 10.48 8.66 -2.82
C VAL A 51 10.41 10.18 -2.77
N VAL A 52 10.09 10.78 -3.92
CA VAL A 52 10.10 12.24 -4.11
C VAL A 52 8.80 12.91 -3.71
N ASP A 53 7.70 12.17 -3.65
CA ASP A 53 6.38 12.69 -3.33
C ASP A 53 5.44 11.60 -2.83
N THR A 54 4.44 12.00 -2.04
CA THR A 54 3.33 11.15 -1.61
C THR A 54 2.02 11.89 -1.77
N GLU A 55 0.95 11.20 -2.19
CA GLU A 55 -0.36 11.79 -2.42
C GLU A 55 -1.47 10.91 -1.86
N ILE A 56 -2.33 11.53 -1.05
CA ILE A 56 -3.55 10.91 -0.56
C ILE A 56 -4.60 10.89 -1.67
N ILE A 57 -5.25 9.76 -1.85
CA ILE A 57 -6.34 9.58 -2.81
C ILE A 57 -7.59 9.06 -2.10
N GLN A 58 -8.76 9.43 -2.63
CA GLN A 58 -10.06 9.10 -2.07
C GLN A 58 -10.95 8.46 -3.12
N TYR A 59 -11.85 7.56 -2.67
CA TYR A 59 -12.92 7.09 -3.53
C TYR A 59 -13.82 8.27 -3.94
N GLY A 60 -13.99 8.46 -5.25
CA GLY A 60 -14.77 9.56 -5.80
C GLY A 60 -13.97 10.76 -6.29
N ASP A 61 -12.66 10.79 -6.11
CA ASP A 61 -11.78 11.80 -6.70
C ASP A 61 -11.82 11.70 -8.23
N LYS A 62 -12.62 12.60 -8.84
CA LYS A 62 -12.78 12.66 -10.31
C LYS A 62 -11.51 13.09 -11.02
N GLU A 63 -10.57 13.70 -10.30
CA GLU A 63 -9.33 14.27 -10.84
C GLU A 63 -8.10 13.39 -10.61
N PHE A 64 -8.26 12.20 -10.01
CA PHE A 64 -7.13 11.29 -9.90
C PHE A 64 -6.65 10.91 -11.30
N SER A 65 -5.67 11.63 -11.77
CA SER A 65 -5.12 11.50 -13.10
C SER A 65 -3.64 11.20 -13.05
N VAL A 66 -3.29 9.98 -13.41
CA VAL A 66 -1.92 9.52 -13.57
C VAL A 66 -1.15 10.34 -14.64
N LYS A 67 -1.85 11.11 -15.47
CA LYS A 67 -1.19 11.99 -16.47
C LYS A 67 -0.27 13.05 -15.87
N LYS A 68 -0.39 13.33 -14.56
CA LYS A 68 0.53 14.23 -13.85
C LYS A 68 1.79 13.51 -13.33
N LEU A 69 1.90 12.19 -13.53
CA LEU A 69 2.84 11.38 -12.79
C LEU A 69 4.26 11.45 -13.27
N ASP A 70 4.50 11.77 -14.54
CA ASP A 70 5.85 11.66 -15.03
C ASP A 70 6.08 12.50 -16.28
N ALA A 71 6.68 13.67 -16.11
CA ALA A 71 7.17 14.47 -17.23
C ALA A 71 8.44 13.87 -17.84
N ASN A 72 9.18 13.01 -17.13
CA ASN A 72 10.53 12.58 -17.50
C ASN A 72 10.72 11.07 -17.63
N GLY A 73 9.74 10.24 -17.33
CA GLY A 73 9.82 8.76 -17.42
C GLY A 73 10.75 8.09 -16.39
N ASP A 74 11.26 8.83 -15.40
CA ASP A 74 12.18 8.32 -14.38
C ASP A 74 11.53 8.12 -12.98
N THR A 75 10.27 8.55 -12.84
CA THR A 75 9.53 8.46 -11.58
C THR A 75 8.51 7.33 -11.66
N MET A 76 8.66 6.36 -10.77
CA MET A 76 7.79 5.19 -10.69
C MET A 76 6.49 5.53 -9.95
N PRO A 77 5.31 5.36 -10.57
CA PRO A 77 4.04 5.47 -9.87
C PRO A 77 3.77 4.21 -9.05
N VAL A 78 3.52 4.39 -7.76
CA VAL A 78 3.22 3.34 -6.79
C VAL A 78 1.86 3.62 -6.18
N LEU A 79 0.98 2.63 -6.17
CA LEU A 79 -0.33 2.70 -5.53
C LEU A 79 -0.43 1.65 -4.43
N VAL A 80 -0.86 2.06 -3.25
CA VAL A 80 -1.07 1.16 -2.12
C VAL A 80 -2.45 1.37 -1.51
N ASP A 81 -3.08 0.27 -1.13
CA ASP A 81 -4.36 0.21 -0.45
C ASP A 81 -5.47 0.99 -1.14
N PHE A 82 -5.60 0.79 -2.43
CA PHE A 82 -6.66 1.43 -3.21
C PHE A 82 -6.99 0.60 -4.45
N ALA A 83 -8.26 0.22 -4.59
CA ALA A 83 -8.71 -0.52 -5.76
C ALA A 83 -8.75 0.40 -6.99
N HIS A 84 -7.99 0.05 -8.01
CA HIS A 84 -7.93 0.79 -9.26
C HIS A 84 -7.84 -0.16 -10.47
N GLY A 85 -8.86 -0.12 -11.31
CA GLY A 85 -9.03 -1.07 -12.43
C GLY A 85 -8.10 -0.86 -13.64
N LYS A 86 -7.20 0.13 -13.61
CA LYS A 86 -6.30 0.42 -14.74
C LYS A 86 -4.85 0.05 -14.43
N PRO A 87 -4.13 -0.62 -15.33
CA PRO A 87 -2.73 -1.00 -15.11
C PRO A 87 -1.78 0.19 -15.34
N MET A 88 -1.97 1.27 -14.61
CA MET A 88 -1.23 2.52 -14.75
C MET A 88 -0.06 2.62 -13.78
N PHE A 89 -0.05 1.79 -12.74
CA PHE A 89 0.97 1.78 -11.71
C PHE A 89 1.99 0.68 -11.97
N ILE A 90 3.24 0.96 -11.67
CA ILE A 90 4.33 -0.04 -11.77
C ILE A 90 4.27 -0.98 -10.58
N ILE A 91 3.99 -0.44 -9.38
CA ILE A 91 3.68 -1.22 -8.18
C ILE A 91 2.28 -0.84 -7.76
N HIS A 92 1.43 -1.83 -7.58
CA HIS A 92 0.09 -1.66 -7.06
C HIS A 92 -0.18 -2.79 -6.07
N THR A 93 -0.43 -2.44 -4.82
CA THR A 93 -0.81 -3.38 -3.77
C THR A 93 -2.18 -3.04 -3.24
N ASP A 94 -3.02 -4.06 -3.10
CA ASP A 94 -4.40 -3.92 -2.65
C ASP A 94 -4.86 -5.23 -2.02
N HIS A 95 -5.80 -5.18 -1.10
CA HIS A 95 -6.38 -6.34 -0.44
C HIS A 95 -7.90 -6.48 -0.70
N HIS A 96 -8.53 -5.52 -1.34
CA HIS A 96 -9.96 -5.51 -1.62
C HIS A 96 -10.33 -6.54 -2.70
N ASP A 97 -10.86 -7.68 -2.28
CA ASP A 97 -11.24 -8.78 -3.18
C ASP A 97 -12.62 -8.64 -3.82
N LYS A 98 -13.46 -7.76 -3.29
CA LYS A 98 -14.88 -7.64 -3.66
C LYS A 98 -15.18 -6.63 -4.76
N GLN A 99 -14.20 -5.88 -5.19
CA GLN A 99 -14.40 -5.02 -6.35
C GLN A 99 -14.19 -5.85 -7.61
N ALA A 100 -15.22 -5.89 -8.45
CA ALA A 100 -15.35 -6.74 -9.62
C ALA A 100 -14.03 -7.00 -10.34
N GLY A 101 -13.55 -8.24 -10.27
CA GLY A 101 -12.38 -8.68 -10.98
C GLY A 101 -11.05 -8.27 -10.31
N ALA A 102 -10.68 -8.94 -9.22
CA ALA A 102 -9.33 -8.82 -8.64
C ALA A 102 -8.20 -8.94 -9.68
N ASP A 103 -8.46 -9.65 -10.78
CA ASP A 103 -7.58 -9.73 -11.94
C ASP A 103 -7.58 -8.48 -12.81
N GLU A 104 -8.57 -7.62 -12.68
CA GLU A 104 -8.73 -6.38 -13.44
C GLU A 104 -8.11 -5.17 -12.74
N THR A 105 -7.80 -5.27 -11.43
CA THR A 105 -7.22 -4.17 -10.66
C THR A 105 -5.81 -3.79 -11.11
N GLY A 106 -5.13 -4.66 -11.85
CA GLY A 106 -3.74 -4.42 -12.26
C GLY A 106 -2.73 -4.56 -11.11
N ALA A 107 -3.19 -4.98 -9.91
CA ALA A 107 -2.34 -5.09 -8.72
C ALA A 107 -1.12 -6.00 -8.96
N THR A 108 0.04 -5.51 -8.56
CA THR A 108 1.30 -6.26 -8.62
C THR A 108 1.38 -7.30 -7.50
N SER A 109 0.78 -7.00 -6.36
CA SER A 109 0.64 -7.91 -5.23
C SER A 109 -0.78 -7.77 -4.69
N PHE A 110 -1.66 -8.67 -5.11
CA PHE A 110 -3.02 -8.79 -4.60
C PHE A 110 -3.13 -10.08 -3.79
N ARG A 111 -3.70 -9.96 -2.60
CA ARG A 111 -4.09 -11.10 -1.78
C ARG A 111 -5.38 -10.75 -1.05
N SER A 112 -6.29 -11.71 -0.96
CA SER A 112 -7.40 -11.63 -0.03
C SER A 112 -6.84 -11.77 1.39
N SER A 113 -6.60 -10.64 2.03
CA SER A 113 -6.07 -10.51 3.38
C SER A 113 -6.93 -9.53 4.16
N ARG A 114 -6.70 -9.40 5.47
CA ARG A 114 -7.50 -8.51 6.33
C ARG A 114 -7.15 -7.04 6.12
N SER A 115 -5.95 -6.76 5.58
CA SER A 115 -5.45 -5.42 5.35
C SER A 115 -4.36 -5.42 4.29
N ASN A 116 -4.07 -4.28 3.71
CA ASN A 116 -2.99 -4.16 2.73
C ASN A 116 -1.60 -4.27 3.40
N VAL A 117 -1.47 -3.87 4.67
CA VAL A 117 -0.23 -4.08 5.42
C VAL A 117 0.10 -5.57 5.57
N GLU A 118 -0.91 -6.45 5.72
CA GLU A 118 -0.71 -7.90 5.66
C GLU A 118 -0.36 -8.37 4.25
N THR A 119 -0.99 -7.80 3.22
CA THR A 119 -0.71 -8.13 1.83
C THR A 119 0.75 -7.90 1.48
N ILE A 120 1.35 -6.81 1.89
CA ILE A 120 2.75 -6.48 1.58
C ILE A 120 3.76 -7.17 2.49
N SER A 121 3.34 -7.71 3.65
CA SER A 121 4.24 -8.20 4.71
C SER A 121 5.19 -9.32 4.29
N GLN A 122 4.94 -9.98 3.17
CA GLN A 122 5.82 -11.05 2.65
C GLN A 122 7.02 -10.53 1.86
N VAL A 123 7.00 -9.28 1.45
CA VAL A 123 8.04 -8.64 0.62
C VAL A 123 8.61 -7.43 1.32
N VAL A 124 7.74 -6.63 1.90
CA VAL A 124 8.09 -5.48 2.74
C VAL A 124 7.93 -5.94 4.20
N SER A 125 8.85 -5.59 5.06
CA SER A 125 8.78 -5.94 6.49
C SER A 125 8.19 -4.80 7.32
N PRO A 126 6.85 -4.62 7.38
CA PRO A 126 6.26 -3.53 8.17
C PRO A 126 6.63 -3.61 9.66
N LYS A 127 6.86 -4.83 10.18
CA LYS A 127 7.29 -5.08 11.56
C LYS A 127 8.67 -4.51 11.90
N ASP A 128 9.49 -4.18 10.91
CA ASP A 128 10.76 -3.51 11.12
C ASP A 128 10.57 -2.00 11.38
N ILE A 129 9.35 -1.48 11.16
CA ILE A 129 8.98 -0.08 11.33
C ILE A 129 7.96 0.07 12.47
N PHE A 130 6.99 -0.85 12.56
CA PHE A 130 5.87 -0.79 13.49
C PHE A 130 5.88 -2.00 14.43
N PRO A 131 5.54 -1.85 15.72
CA PRO A 131 5.32 -2.97 16.61
C PRO A 131 4.28 -3.94 16.05
N GLU A 132 4.46 -5.23 16.30
CA GLU A 132 3.51 -6.26 15.82
C GLU A 132 2.10 -6.06 16.39
N THR A 133 2.00 -5.55 17.62
CA THR A 133 0.72 -5.19 18.25
C THR A 133 -0.02 -4.13 17.46
N ASP A 134 0.70 -3.14 16.91
CA ASP A 134 0.12 -2.05 16.13
C ASP A 134 -0.34 -2.55 14.76
N LEU A 135 0.47 -3.37 14.09
CA LEU A 135 0.09 -3.99 12.81
C LEU A 135 -1.15 -4.88 12.96
N ARG A 136 -1.24 -5.62 14.07
CA ARG A 136 -2.43 -6.42 14.36
C ARG A 136 -3.66 -5.55 14.61
N LEU A 137 -3.51 -4.43 15.31
CA LEU A 137 -4.60 -3.48 15.53
C LEU A 137 -5.09 -2.87 14.20
N ILE A 138 -4.17 -2.43 13.35
CA ILE A 138 -4.48 -1.89 12.03
C ILE A 138 -5.30 -2.89 11.21
N SER A 139 -4.83 -4.13 11.10
CA SER A 139 -5.54 -5.17 10.35
C SER A 139 -6.91 -5.52 10.96
N THR A 140 -7.07 -5.38 12.27
CA THR A 140 -8.35 -5.63 12.95
C THR A 140 -9.35 -4.50 12.68
N VAL A 141 -8.88 -3.26 12.68
CA VAL A 141 -9.71 -2.08 12.35
C VAL A 141 -10.20 -2.17 10.92
N ASP A 142 -9.29 -2.43 10.01
CA ASP A 142 -9.57 -2.47 8.58
C ASP A 142 -10.57 -3.58 8.19
N SER A 143 -10.41 -4.78 8.76
CA SER A 143 -11.32 -5.91 8.55
C SER A 143 -12.60 -5.86 9.40
N ALA A 144 -12.72 -4.91 10.34
CA ALA A 144 -13.78 -4.84 11.34
C ALA A 144 -13.93 -6.12 12.22
N ASP A 145 -12.88 -6.90 12.36
CA ASP A 145 -12.84 -8.18 13.09
C ASP A 145 -12.65 -8.01 14.63
N TYR A 146 -13.20 -6.94 15.22
CA TYR A 146 -12.98 -6.54 16.61
C TYR A 146 -13.25 -7.67 17.62
N ALA A 147 -14.37 -8.36 17.49
CA ALA A 147 -14.75 -9.43 18.42
C ALA A 147 -13.81 -10.62 18.37
N LYS A 148 -13.24 -10.93 17.22
CA LYS A 148 -12.34 -12.06 17.02
C LYS A 148 -10.98 -11.87 17.72
N TYR A 149 -10.56 -10.62 17.86
CA TYR A 149 -9.24 -10.28 18.42
C TYR A 149 -9.30 -9.63 19.79
N ASP A 150 -10.49 -9.62 20.43
CA ASP A 150 -10.71 -9.02 21.75
C ASP A 150 -10.20 -7.56 21.83
N ILE A 151 -10.44 -6.82 20.76
CA ILE A 151 -10.10 -5.40 20.62
C ILE A 151 -11.39 -4.59 20.71
N THR A 152 -11.43 -3.59 21.59
CA THR A 152 -12.59 -2.71 21.73
C THR A 152 -12.43 -1.43 20.94
N PRO A 153 -13.55 -0.77 20.55
CA PRO A 153 -13.48 0.54 19.91
C PRO A 153 -12.71 1.59 20.72
N GLU A 154 -12.77 1.52 22.07
CA GLU A 154 -12.01 2.42 22.94
C GLU A 154 -10.50 2.20 22.83
N GLN A 155 -10.06 0.96 22.65
CA GLN A 155 -8.62 0.65 22.43
C GLN A 155 -8.15 1.23 21.11
N VAL A 156 -8.97 1.13 20.05
CA VAL A 156 -8.69 1.75 18.76
C VAL A 156 -8.58 3.26 18.90
N MET A 157 -9.55 3.89 19.55
CA MET A 157 -9.54 5.35 19.75
C MET A 157 -8.31 5.81 20.53
N LYS A 158 -7.94 5.09 21.60
CA LYS A 158 -6.72 5.40 22.37
C LYS A 158 -5.46 5.31 21.52
N TYR A 159 -5.38 4.33 20.62
CA TYR A 159 -4.27 4.18 19.71
C TYR A 159 -4.18 5.35 18.72
N MET A 160 -5.30 5.70 18.09
CA MET A 160 -5.36 6.83 17.17
C MET A 160 -4.96 8.16 17.84
N PHE A 161 -5.46 8.41 19.06
CA PHE A 161 -5.08 9.61 19.82
C PHE A 161 -3.62 9.62 20.27
N LYS A 162 -2.98 8.47 20.40
CA LYS A 162 -1.56 8.38 20.69
C LYS A 162 -0.72 8.75 19.46
N LEU A 163 -1.12 8.30 18.27
CA LEU A 163 -0.46 8.66 17.01
C LEU A 163 -0.57 10.14 16.66
N ASP A 164 -1.64 10.81 17.12
CA ASP A 164 -1.85 12.25 16.88
C ASP A 164 -0.98 13.17 17.78
N LYS A 165 -0.20 12.59 18.69
CA LYS A 165 0.64 13.33 19.66
C LYS A 165 2.14 13.20 19.43
N ASP A 166 2.54 12.27 18.58
CA ASP A 166 3.93 12.00 18.20
C ASP A 166 4.20 12.53 16.78
#